data_58093608f57c8e111c2fe76ee36d74f4
#
_entry.id   58093608f57c8e111c2fe76ee36d74f4
#
_cell.length_a   1.000
_cell.length_b   1.000
_cell.length_c   1.000
_cell.angle_alpha   90.00
_cell.angle_beta   90.00
_cell.angle_gamma   90.00
#
_symmetry.space_group_name_H-M   'P 1'
#
loop_
_entity.id
_entity.type
_entity.pdbx_description
1 polymer ?
#
loop_
_entity_poly.entity_id
_entity_poly.type
_entity_poly.pdbx_seq_one_letter_code
_entity_poly.pdbx_strand_id
1 'polypeptide(L)'
;DSNSGDVNNMWIEKWTNRRPSDYETAWGQPITKPELMQMFKAAGFNAIRVPVTWYPHMEAQFLLNGTVWDKDNDDIGTQIQSAWMARVHEVVDYVISQGMYCILNIHHDTGASSTAWLVADNAVYAQEKERFEAVWQQIAEEFKDYDEHLLFEGYNEMLDSYNSWCFASFATPSNYNATVAASAYNAINSYAQSFVNAVRSTGGNNAQRNLIVSTYGACSGSGTWSSHLKEPLTQMQLPTRS
;
A
#
# COMPACT_ATOMS: atom_id res chain seq x y z
N ASP A 1 -3.36 8.44 6.90
CA ASP A 1 -3.02 8.37 5.51
C ASP A 1 -2.27 9.63 5.10
N SER A 2 -1.01 9.50 4.70
CA SER A 2 -0.31 10.57 4.02
C SER A 2 -0.69 10.51 2.57
N ASN A 3 -1.72 11.17 2.19
CA ASN A 3 -2.10 11.24 0.80
C ASN A 3 -1.10 12.10 0.02
N SER A 4 -0.07 11.48 -0.34
CA SER A 4 1.10 12.11 -0.92
C SER A 4 1.09 12.14 -2.44
N GLY A 5 -0.03 11.86 -3.07
CA GLY A 5 -0.03 11.62 -4.50
C GLY A 5 -0.54 12.73 -5.39
N ASP A 6 -0.62 13.95 -4.93
CA ASP A 6 -1.20 15.04 -5.72
C ASP A 6 -0.47 16.37 -5.53
N VAL A 7 -1.13 17.46 -5.92
CA VAL A 7 -0.60 18.82 -5.79
C VAL A 7 -0.11 19.18 -4.39
N ASN A 8 -0.62 18.53 -3.33
CA ASN A 8 -0.17 18.79 -1.97
C ASN A 8 1.26 18.30 -1.76
N ASN A 9 1.65 17.21 -2.38
CA ASN A 9 3.05 16.76 -2.35
C ASN A 9 3.98 17.71 -3.05
N MET A 10 3.59 18.23 -4.21
CA MET A 10 4.38 19.23 -4.89
C MET A 10 4.56 20.47 -4.01
N TRP A 11 3.54 20.84 -3.22
CA TRP A 11 3.64 21.93 -2.25
C TRP A 11 4.58 21.57 -1.11
N ILE A 12 4.45 20.37 -0.53
CA ILE A 12 5.32 19.88 0.54
C ILE A 12 6.77 19.87 0.08
N GLU A 13 7.04 19.33 -1.11
CA GLU A 13 8.39 19.25 -1.68
C GLU A 13 9.06 20.61 -1.87
N LYS A 14 8.28 21.63 -2.20
CA LYS A 14 8.80 22.98 -2.51
C LYS A 14 8.88 23.90 -1.29
N TRP A 15 7.95 23.77 -0.34
CA TRP A 15 7.69 24.81 0.65
C TRP A 15 7.83 24.37 2.09
N THR A 16 8.14 23.10 2.32
CA THR A 16 8.32 22.55 3.67
C THR A 16 9.71 21.97 3.85
N ASN A 17 9.98 21.46 5.06
CA ASN A 17 11.22 20.74 5.36
C ASN A 17 11.14 19.23 5.07
N ARG A 18 10.06 18.77 4.43
CA ARG A 18 9.82 17.37 4.05
C ARG A 18 9.89 16.42 5.26
N ARG A 19 9.49 16.91 6.42
CA ARG A 19 9.39 16.07 7.61
C ARG A 19 8.20 15.11 7.49
N PRO A 20 8.21 13.96 8.17
CA PRO A 20 7.05 13.07 8.20
C PRO A 20 5.74 13.78 8.53
N SER A 21 5.76 14.72 9.48
CA SER A 21 4.60 15.52 9.87
C SER A 21 4.04 16.41 8.73
N ASP A 22 4.87 16.87 7.83
CA ASP A 22 4.43 17.70 6.71
C ASP A 22 3.58 16.89 5.73
N TYR A 23 3.92 15.61 5.52
CA TYR A 23 3.14 14.67 4.71
C TYR A 23 1.90 14.17 5.46
N GLU A 24 2.05 13.81 6.74
CA GLU A 24 0.96 13.31 7.57
C GLU A 24 -0.20 14.30 7.68
N THR A 25 0.08 15.59 7.69
CA THR A 25 -0.93 16.66 7.83
C THR A 25 -1.30 17.35 6.53
N ALA A 26 -0.85 16.85 5.40
CA ALA A 26 -1.01 17.50 4.08
C ALA A 26 -2.47 17.82 3.70
N TRP A 27 -3.41 17.04 4.18
CA TRP A 27 -4.85 17.23 3.94
C TRP A 27 -5.57 18.01 5.04
N GLY A 28 -4.81 18.65 5.94
CA GLY A 28 -5.38 19.42 7.04
C GLY A 28 -5.81 18.59 8.25
N GLN A 29 -5.58 17.28 8.25
CA GLN A 29 -5.78 16.44 9.43
C GLN A 29 -4.69 16.72 10.47
N PRO A 30 -5.00 16.54 11.75
CA PRO A 30 -4.01 16.68 12.81
C PRO A 30 -2.98 15.54 12.77
N ILE A 31 -1.81 15.76 13.34
CA ILE A 31 -0.84 14.70 13.60
C ILE A 31 -1.49 13.62 14.46
N THR A 32 -1.32 12.36 14.08
CA THR A 32 -1.77 11.22 14.87
C THR A 32 -1.03 11.17 16.20
N LYS A 33 -1.79 11.09 17.28
CA LYS A 33 -1.27 11.07 18.65
C LYS A 33 -1.79 9.85 19.41
N PRO A 34 -1.12 9.42 20.48
CA PRO A 34 -1.56 8.29 21.32
C PRO A 34 -2.99 8.44 21.83
N GLU A 35 -3.40 9.67 22.18
CA GLU A 35 -4.74 9.97 22.71
C GLU A 35 -5.85 9.59 21.72
N LEU A 36 -5.58 9.67 20.42
CA LEU A 36 -6.54 9.23 19.40
C LEU A 36 -6.81 7.72 19.51
N MET A 37 -5.77 6.93 19.72
CA MET A 37 -5.90 5.48 19.88
C MET A 37 -6.59 5.11 21.19
N GLN A 38 -6.34 5.87 22.26
CA GLN A 38 -7.07 5.74 23.52
C GLN A 38 -8.57 6.01 23.35
N MET A 39 -8.92 7.04 22.58
CA MET A 39 -10.32 7.34 22.25
C MET A 39 -10.99 6.20 21.47
N PHE A 40 -10.34 5.66 20.46
CA PHE A 40 -10.86 4.52 19.70
C PHE A 40 -11.05 3.29 20.60
N LYS A 41 -10.08 3.00 21.44
CA LYS A 41 -10.19 1.89 22.41
C LYS A 41 -11.36 2.10 23.37
N ALA A 42 -11.51 3.29 23.92
CA ALA A 42 -12.61 3.64 24.81
C ALA A 42 -13.99 3.57 24.12
N ALA A 43 -14.03 3.84 22.82
CA ALA A 43 -15.23 3.70 21.99
C ALA A 43 -15.54 2.24 21.60
N GLY A 44 -14.71 1.27 22.01
CA GLY A 44 -14.94 -0.16 21.78
C GLY A 44 -14.31 -0.72 20.51
N PHE A 45 -13.47 0.05 19.80
CA PHE A 45 -12.72 -0.49 18.68
C PHE A 45 -11.63 -1.45 19.17
N ASN A 46 -11.40 -2.51 18.43
CA ASN A 46 -10.39 -3.52 18.72
C ASN A 46 -9.34 -3.67 17.61
N ALA A 47 -9.49 -2.94 16.50
CA ALA A 47 -8.55 -2.92 15.39
C ALA A 47 -8.49 -1.55 14.75
N ILE A 48 -7.31 -1.15 14.31
CA ILE A 48 -7.05 0.08 13.55
C ILE A 48 -6.27 -0.29 12.29
N ARG A 49 -6.75 0.16 11.15
CA ARG A 49 -6.00 0.10 9.91
C ARG A 49 -5.20 1.39 9.77
N VAL A 50 -3.90 1.27 9.56
CA VAL A 50 -2.95 2.37 9.39
C VAL A 50 -2.52 2.39 7.92
N PRO A 51 -3.18 3.21 7.07
CA PRO A 51 -2.82 3.32 5.66
C PRO A 51 -1.56 4.17 5.51
N VAL A 52 -0.56 3.61 4.81
CA VAL A 52 0.74 4.26 4.61
C VAL A 52 1.10 4.28 3.13
N THR A 53 1.45 5.46 2.63
CA THR A 53 2.03 5.64 1.30
C THR A 53 3.55 5.69 1.45
N TRP A 54 4.25 4.87 0.68
CA TRP A 54 5.69 4.69 0.81
C TRP A 54 6.50 5.40 -0.27
N TYR A 55 5.93 5.53 -1.47
CA TYR A 55 6.62 6.04 -2.65
C TYR A 55 7.35 7.39 -2.45
N PRO A 56 6.75 8.42 -1.86
CA PRO A 56 7.44 9.70 -1.64
C PRO A 56 8.55 9.64 -0.60
N HIS A 57 8.62 8.54 0.14
CA HIS A 57 9.55 8.31 1.24
C HIS A 57 10.59 7.24 0.93
N MET A 58 10.65 6.78 -0.32
CA MET A 58 11.78 6.02 -0.81
C MET A 58 12.88 6.99 -1.25
N GLU A 59 14.13 6.64 -0.95
CA GLU A 59 15.25 7.46 -1.40
C GLU A 59 15.28 7.51 -2.91
N ALA A 60 15.06 8.68 -3.46
CA ALA A 60 14.95 8.92 -4.87
C ALA A 60 15.78 10.13 -5.29
N GLN A 61 16.36 10.05 -6.45
CA GLN A 61 17.20 11.11 -7.03
C GLN A 61 16.45 12.45 -7.14
N PHE A 62 15.19 12.43 -7.48
CA PHE A 62 14.40 13.67 -7.61
C PHE A 62 14.24 14.43 -6.29
N LEU A 63 14.20 13.75 -5.14
CA LEU A 63 14.17 14.38 -3.83
C LEU A 63 15.48 15.09 -3.53
N LEU A 64 16.60 14.48 -3.94
CA LEU A 64 17.93 15.04 -3.77
C LEU A 64 18.16 16.27 -4.66
N ASN A 65 17.59 16.28 -5.85
CA ASN A 65 17.75 17.35 -6.83
C ASN A 65 16.73 18.50 -6.68
N GLY A 66 15.75 18.36 -5.77
CA GLY A 66 14.73 19.38 -5.55
C GLY A 66 13.79 19.59 -6.75
N THR A 67 13.74 18.65 -7.68
CA THR A 67 12.82 18.69 -8.81
C THR A 67 11.43 18.24 -8.40
N VAL A 68 10.44 18.56 -9.23
CA VAL A 68 9.07 18.08 -9.04
C VAL A 68 9.09 16.55 -9.12
N TRP A 69 8.37 15.94 -8.20
CA TRP A 69 8.25 14.50 -8.15
C TRP A 69 7.63 13.93 -9.44
N ASP A 70 8.30 12.97 -10.01
CA ASP A 70 7.91 12.30 -11.23
C ASP A 70 7.97 10.79 -11.00
N LYS A 71 6.82 10.13 -11.00
CA LYS A 71 6.73 8.69 -10.83
C LYS A 71 7.30 7.89 -12.01
N ASP A 72 7.41 8.52 -13.15
CA ASP A 72 7.95 7.89 -14.36
C ASP A 72 9.49 7.98 -14.42
N ASN A 73 10.12 8.55 -13.38
CA ASN A 73 11.57 8.62 -13.26
C ASN A 73 12.11 7.33 -12.65
N ASP A 74 12.79 6.54 -13.41
CA ASP A 74 13.37 5.24 -13.01
C ASP A 74 14.46 5.33 -11.92
N ASP A 75 14.90 6.53 -11.56
CA ASP A 75 15.91 6.75 -10.53
C ASP A 75 15.38 6.66 -9.09
N ILE A 76 14.14 6.21 -8.90
CA ILE A 76 13.58 6.00 -7.56
C ILE A 76 14.29 4.83 -6.88
N GLY A 77 14.87 5.11 -5.73
CA GLY A 77 15.47 4.09 -4.88
C GLY A 77 14.46 3.09 -4.31
N THR A 78 14.98 2.07 -3.67
CA THR A 78 14.19 1.08 -2.94
C THR A 78 14.26 1.28 -1.44
N GLN A 79 15.18 2.11 -0.95
CA GLN A 79 15.41 2.33 0.47
C GLN A 79 14.39 3.29 1.06
N ILE A 80 13.65 2.84 2.05
CA ILE A 80 12.72 3.68 2.81
C ILE A 80 13.51 4.65 3.69
N GLN A 81 13.13 5.91 3.67
CA GLN A 81 13.72 6.94 4.52
C GLN A 81 13.51 6.58 6.00
N SER A 82 14.59 6.59 6.76
CA SER A 82 14.57 6.20 8.18
C SER A 82 13.60 7.04 9.03
N ALA A 83 13.49 8.33 8.74
CA ALA A 83 12.56 9.21 9.45
C ALA A 83 11.08 8.85 9.19
N TRP A 84 10.74 8.39 7.98
CA TRP A 84 9.40 7.91 7.68
C TRP A 84 9.11 6.58 8.35
N MET A 85 10.03 5.62 8.24
CA MET A 85 9.90 4.33 8.93
C MET A 85 9.72 4.51 10.45
N ALA A 86 10.54 5.37 11.06
CA ALA A 86 10.42 5.67 12.49
C ALA A 86 9.05 6.27 12.86
N ARG A 87 8.50 7.14 11.99
CA ARG A 87 7.16 7.69 12.24
C ARG A 87 6.05 6.63 12.10
N VAL A 88 6.16 5.77 11.11
CA VAL A 88 5.21 4.64 10.95
C VAL A 88 5.29 3.71 12.16
N HIS A 89 6.49 3.39 12.60
CA HIS A 89 6.74 2.58 13.81
C HIS A 89 6.03 3.19 15.04
N GLU A 90 6.23 4.49 15.26
CA GLU A 90 5.60 5.22 16.35
C GLU A 90 4.06 5.12 16.33
N VAL A 91 3.45 5.26 15.15
CA VAL A 91 1.98 5.15 15.01
C VAL A 91 1.50 3.72 15.24
N VAL A 92 2.23 2.72 14.76
CA VAL A 92 1.95 1.30 15.04
C VAL A 92 2.00 1.05 16.55
N ASP A 93 3.01 1.56 17.24
CA ASP A 93 3.13 1.44 18.70
C ASP A 93 1.96 2.07 19.44
N TYR A 94 1.44 3.21 18.96
CA TYR A 94 0.25 3.81 19.57
C TYR A 94 -0.97 2.87 19.54
N VAL A 95 -1.14 2.12 18.44
CA VAL A 95 -2.25 1.16 18.31
C VAL A 95 -2.01 -0.06 19.20
N ILE A 96 -0.84 -0.68 19.08
CA ILE A 96 -0.48 -1.92 19.78
C ILE A 96 -0.48 -1.71 21.30
N SER A 97 0.01 -0.56 21.79
CA SER A 97 0.01 -0.22 23.21
C SER A 97 -1.38 -0.19 23.87
N GLN A 98 -2.44 -0.03 23.08
CA GLN A 98 -3.82 -0.10 23.56
C GLN A 98 -4.39 -1.54 23.52
N GLY A 99 -3.60 -2.55 23.17
CA GLY A 99 -4.06 -3.92 22.98
C GLY A 99 -5.08 -4.04 21.84
N MET A 100 -4.90 -3.27 20.78
CA MET A 100 -5.70 -3.35 19.55
C MET A 100 -4.87 -4.00 18.45
N TYR A 101 -5.57 -4.64 17.51
CA TYR A 101 -4.94 -5.10 16.28
C TYR A 101 -4.59 -3.91 15.39
N CYS A 102 -3.43 -3.98 14.76
CA CYS A 102 -2.96 -3.00 13.78
C CYS A 102 -2.85 -3.65 12.42
N ILE A 103 -3.43 -3.04 11.39
CA ILE A 103 -3.28 -3.47 10.00
C ILE A 103 -2.45 -2.41 9.28
N LEU A 104 -1.21 -2.75 8.96
CA LEU A 104 -0.28 -1.87 8.24
C LEU A 104 -0.23 -2.27 6.77
N ASN A 105 -0.28 -1.30 5.85
CA ASN A 105 -0.32 -1.58 4.42
C ASN A 105 0.59 -0.69 3.56
N ILE A 106 0.59 -1.01 2.27
CA ILE A 106 0.97 -0.13 1.17
C ILE A 106 -0.33 0.45 0.59
N HIS A 107 -0.48 1.81 0.61
CA HIS A 107 -1.79 2.43 0.34
C HIS A 107 -1.87 3.15 -1.01
N HIS A 108 -1.54 4.44 -1.08
CA HIS A 108 -1.63 5.22 -2.32
C HIS A 108 -0.43 5.01 -3.27
N ASP A 109 0.39 4.01 -3.02
CA ASP A 109 1.30 3.40 -3.97
C ASP A 109 0.53 2.62 -5.05
N THR A 110 -0.79 2.49 -4.87
CA THR A 110 -1.77 1.86 -5.77
C THR A 110 -2.93 2.82 -6.06
N GLY A 111 -3.81 2.42 -6.96
CA GLY A 111 -4.99 3.19 -7.33
C GLY A 111 -4.73 4.21 -8.43
N ALA A 112 -5.55 5.25 -8.49
CA ALA A 112 -5.43 6.32 -9.49
C ALA A 112 -4.62 7.53 -8.98
N SER A 113 -3.86 7.36 -7.92
CA SER A 113 -3.00 8.38 -7.33
C SER A 113 -1.77 8.64 -8.21
N SER A 114 -1.24 9.85 -8.19
CA SER A 114 0.03 10.17 -8.84
C SER A 114 1.24 9.48 -8.17
N THR A 115 1.08 8.94 -6.96
CA THR A 115 2.07 8.10 -6.28
C THR A 115 1.96 6.61 -6.62
N ALA A 116 0.94 6.23 -7.40
CA ALA A 116 0.71 4.83 -7.74
C ALA A 116 1.76 4.33 -8.75
N TRP A 117 2.67 3.52 -8.25
CA TRP A 117 3.69 2.82 -9.04
C TRP A 117 3.38 1.32 -9.15
N LEU A 118 2.52 0.81 -8.27
CA LEU A 118 2.02 -0.57 -8.33
C LEU A 118 0.76 -0.61 -9.18
N VAL A 119 0.84 -1.26 -10.32
CA VAL A 119 -0.24 -1.37 -11.30
C VAL A 119 -0.53 -2.84 -11.55
N ALA A 120 -1.81 -3.19 -11.64
CA ALA A 120 -2.27 -4.53 -11.98
C ALA A 120 -2.07 -4.78 -13.49
N ASP A 121 -0.82 -4.95 -13.89
CA ASP A 121 -0.36 -5.22 -15.24
C ASP A 121 0.89 -6.08 -15.20
N ASN A 122 0.97 -7.12 -16.05
CA ASN A 122 2.09 -8.05 -16.05
C ASN A 122 3.43 -7.39 -16.39
N ALA A 123 3.44 -6.42 -17.29
CA ALA A 123 4.66 -5.73 -17.67
C ALA A 123 5.16 -4.83 -16.54
N VAL A 124 4.25 -4.11 -15.90
CA VAL A 124 4.58 -3.28 -14.72
C VAL A 124 5.04 -4.16 -13.56
N TYR A 125 4.34 -5.27 -13.29
CA TYR A 125 4.82 -6.20 -12.26
C TYR A 125 6.23 -6.70 -12.53
N ALA A 126 6.53 -7.06 -13.77
CA ALA A 126 7.87 -7.53 -14.12
C ALA A 126 8.98 -6.48 -13.89
N GLN A 127 8.66 -5.20 -14.04
CA GLN A 127 9.56 -4.09 -13.76
C GLN A 127 9.69 -3.81 -12.26
N GLU A 128 8.58 -3.85 -11.52
CA GLU A 128 8.50 -3.36 -10.14
C GLU A 128 8.63 -4.45 -9.08
N LYS A 129 8.66 -5.71 -9.49
CA LYS A 129 8.71 -6.85 -8.56
C LYS A 129 9.81 -6.72 -7.51
N GLU A 130 11.03 -6.47 -7.94
CA GLU A 130 12.20 -6.41 -7.04
C GLU A 130 12.07 -5.24 -6.04
N ARG A 131 11.59 -4.09 -6.52
CA ARG A 131 11.33 -2.93 -5.66
C ARG A 131 10.23 -3.23 -4.65
N PHE A 132 9.14 -3.82 -5.08
CA PHE A 132 8.03 -4.20 -4.22
C PHE A 132 8.46 -5.18 -3.12
N GLU A 133 9.21 -6.21 -3.48
CA GLU A 133 9.76 -7.18 -2.53
C GLU A 133 10.74 -6.50 -1.56
N ALA A 134 11.63 -5.61 -2.03
CA ALA A 134 12.56 -4.88 -1.19
C ALA A 134 11.86 -3.94 -0.18
N VAL A 135 10.78 -3.27 -0.59
CA VAL A 135 9.97 -2.43 0.30
C VAL A 135 9.33 -3.29 1.40
N TRP A 136 8.69 -4.41 1.03
CA TRP A 136 8.09 -5.31 2.01
C TRP A 136 9.10 -5.97 2.93
N GLN A 137 10.29 -6.31 2.44
CA GLN A 137 11.35 -6.85 3.31
C GLN A 137 11.78 -5.84 4.38
N GLN A 138 11.91 -4.57 4.02
CA GLN A 138 12.25 -3.52 4.99
C GLN A 138 11.15 -3.33 6.03
N ILE A 139 9.89 -3.25 5.59
CA ILE A 139 8.75 -3.14 6.51
C ILE A 139 8.70 -4.38 7.43
N ALA A 140 8.81 -5.56 6.85
CA ALA A 140 8.72 -6.80 7.61
C ALA A 140 9.89 -6.95 8.60
N GLU A 141 11.11 -6.56 8.23
CA GLU A 141 12.27 -6.59 9.12
C GLU A 141 12.12 -5.63 10.30
N GLU A 142 11.61 -4.42 10.05
CA GLU A 142 11.36 -3.41 11.11
C GLU A 142 10.39 -3.94 12.17
N PHE A 143 9.36 -4.66 11.76
CA PHE A 143 8.28 -5.10 12.64
C PHE A 143 8.31 -6.60 12.96
N LYS A 144 9.40 -7.31 12.72
CA LYS A 144 9.44 -8.78 12.82
C LYS A 144 9.17 -9.32 14.22
N ASP A 145 9.48 -8.55 15.25
CA ASP A 145 9.34 -8.95 16.64
C ASP A 145 7.95 -8.67 17.23
N TYR A 146 7.08 -7.97 16.49
CA TYR A 146 5.68 -7.76 16.89
C TYR A 146 4.90 -9.07 16.83
N ASP A 147 4.00 -9.25 17.80
CA ASP A 147 3.16 -10.44 17.89
C ASP A 147 1.99 -10.45 16.87
N GLU A 148 1.01 -11.29 17.08
CA GLU A 148 -0.15 -11.49 16.21
C GLU A 148 -1.10 -10.29 16.12
N HIS A 149 -0.94 -9.28 16.99
CA HIS A 149 -1.75 -8.06 16.91
C HIS A 149 -1.36 -7.18 15.72
N LEU A 150 -0.16 -7.35 15.16
CA LEU A 150 0.21 -6.67 13.92
C LEU A 150 -0.03 -7.57 12.71
N LEU A 151 -0.87 -7.10 11.78
CA LEU A 151 -1.14 -7.72 10.49
C LEU A 151 -0.56 -6.84 9.38
N PHE A 152 -0.14 -7.47 8.28
CA PHE A 152 0.25 -6.74 7.08
C PHE A 152 -0.77 -6.95 5.97
N GLU A 153 -1.08 -5.88 5.24
CA GLU A 153 -1.91 -5.88 4.04
C GLU A 153 -1.05 -5.48 2.85
N GLY A 154 -0.89 -6.37 1.89
CA GLY A 154 0.12 -6.29 0.85
C GLY A 154 0.03 -5.07 -0.05
N TYR A 155 -1.18 -4.63 -0.34
CA TYR A 155 -1.50 -3.47 -1.19
C TYR A 155 -2.97 -3.09 -1.02
N ASN A 156 -3.29 -1.83 -1.32
CA ASN A 156 -4.66 -1.30 -1.21
C ASN A 156 -5.48 -1.60 -2.49
N GLU A 157 -5.87 -0.60 -3.24
CA GLU A 157 -6.77 -0.65 -4.39
C GLU A 157 -5.97 -0.65 -5.69
N MET A 158 -5.34 -1.77 -6.02
CA MET A 158 -4.52 -1.86 -7.23
C MET A 158 -5.40 -1.95 -8.48
N LEU A 159 -5.19 -1.05 -9.42
CA LEU A 159 -5.92 -0.92 -10.68
C LEU A 159 -5.02 -1.28 -11.86
N ASP A 160 -5.65 -1.54 -13.00
CA ASP A 160 -4.95 -1.72 -14.28
C ASP A 160 -4.36 -0.40 -14.82
N SER A 161 -3.61 -0.48 -15.92
CA SER A 161 -2.98 0.66 -16.57
C SER A 161 -3.94 1.70 -17.14
N TYR A 162 -5.25 1.44 -17.15
CA TYR A 162 -6.30 2.37 -17.52
C TYR A 162 -7.00 3.01 -16.32
N ASN A 163 -6.52 2.75 -15.10
CA ASN A 163 -7.16 3.16 -13.87
C ASN A 163 -8.64 2.71 -13.80
N SER A 164 -8.90 1.48 -14.20
CA SER A 164 -10.25 0.92 -14.28
C SER A 164 -10.77 0.56 -12.90
N TRP A 165 -11.32 1.50 -12.18
CA TRP A 165 -12.19 1.18 -11.06
C TRP A 165 -13.31 0.24 -11.53
N CYS A 166 -14.22 -0.20 -10.71
CA CYS A 166 -15.29 -1.14 -11.10
C CYS A 166 -16.04 -0.77 -12.40
N PHE A 167 -15.72 0.32 -13.06
CA PHE A 167 -16.52 0.94 -14.12
C PHE A 167 -15.77 1.30 -15.39
N ALA A 168 -14.50 0.97 -15.49
CA ALA A 168 -13.74 1.40 -16.66
C ALA A 168 -13.42 0.23 -17.58
N SER A 169 -12.39 0.32 -18.35
CA SER A 169 -12.11 -0.36 -19.61
C SER A 169 -12.51 -1.83 -19.70
N PHE A 170 -12.45 -2.60 -18.63
CA PHE A 170 -12.94 -3.98 -18.65
C PHE A 170 -14.06 -4.28 -17.64
N ALA A 171 -14.53 -3.28 -16.90
CA ALA A 171 -15.50 -3.46 -15.81
C ALA A 171 -16.95 -3.52 -16.29
N THR A 172 -17.25 -3.03 -17.47
CA THR A 172 -18.59 -3.08 -18.08
C THR A 172 -18.59 -3.93 -19.36
N PRO A 173 -19.73 -4.57 -19.71
CA PRO A 173 -19.78 -5.39 -20.92
C PRO A 173 -19.44 -4.64 -22.21
N SER A 174 -19.70 -3.32 -22.25
CA SER A 174 -19.47 -2.50 -23.45
C SER A 174 -18.01 -2.17 -23.69
N ASN A 175 -17.18 -2.20 -22.67
CA ASN A 175 -15.74 -1.87 -22.73
C ASN A 175 -14.82 -2.90 -22.08
N TYR A 176 -15.36 -4.10 -21.85
CA TYR A 176 -14.56 -5.20 -21.32
C TYR A 176 -13.45 -5.60 -22.30
N ASN A 177 -12.24 -5.66 -21.78
CA ASN A 177 -11.06 -6.14 -22.48
C ASN A 177 -10.48 -7.36 -21.77
N ALA A 178 -10.67 -8.54 -22.35
CA ALA A 178 -10.24 -9.81 -21.77
C ALA A 178 -8.71 -9.90 -21.59
N THR A 179 -7.93 -9.27 -22.46
CA THR A 179 -6.46 -9.25 -22.36
C THR A 179 -6.01 -8.39 -21.18
N VAL A 180 -6.60 -7.20 -21.02
CA VAL A 180 -6.32 -6.32 -19.86
C VAL A 180 -6.75 -7.00 -18.57
N ALA A 181 -7.92 -7.61 -18.54
CA ALA A 181 -8.41 -8.33 -17.35
C ALA A 181 -7.48 -9.49 -16.97
N ALA A 182 -7.05 -10.31 -17.94
CA ALA A 182 -6.14 -11.41 -17.69
C ALA A 182 -4.78 -10.93 -17.16
N SER A 183 -4.22 -9.86 -17.74
CA SER A 183 -2.98 -9.23 -17.26
C SER A 183 -3.15 -8.73 -15.82
N ALA A 184 -4.26 -8.03 -15.54
CA ALA A 184 -4.54 -7.47 -14.22
C ALA A 184 -4.65 -8.55 -13.14
N TYR A 185 -5.42 -9.61 -13.37
CA TYR A 185 -5.56 -10.70 -12.40
C TYR A 185 -4.26 -11.48 -12.19
N ASN A 186 -3.50 -11.74 -13.26
CA ASN A 186 -2.20 -12.39 -13.14
C ASN A 186 -1.22 -11.54 -12.33
N ALA A 187 -1.18 -10.23 -12.59
CA ALA A 187 -0.31 -9.32 -11.84
C ALA A 187 -0.67 -9.28 -10.35
N ILE A 188 -1.96 -9.15 -10.01
CA ILE A 188 -2.43 -9.17 -8.61
C ILE A 188 -2.02 -10.46 -7.90
N ASN A 189 -2.22 -11.62 -8.53
CA ASN A 189 -1.80 -12.90 -7.95
C ASN A 189 -0.28 -12.97 -7.77
N SER A 190 0.47 -12.41 -8.71
CA SER A 190 1.93 -12.34 -8.63
C SER A 190 2.43 -11.40 -7.52
N TYR A 191 1.83 -10.21 -7.39
CA TYR A 191 2.11 -9.32 -6.26
C TYR A 191 1.76 -9.95 -4.91
N ALA A 192 0.63 -10.66 -4.82
CA ALA A 192 0.25 -11.38 -3.62
C ALA A 192 1.30 -12.43 -3.22
N GLN A 193 1.81 -13.20 -4.19
CA GLN A 193 2.87 -14.18 -3.94
C GLN A 193 4.18 -13.51 -3.54
N SER A 194 4.60 -12.45 -4.25
CA SER A 194 5.80 -11.67 -3.91
C SER A 194 5.73 -11.08 -2.51
N PHE A 195 4.59 -10.53 -2.12
CA PHE A 195 4.35 -10.02 -0.76
C PHE A 195 4.56 -11.11 0.30
N VAL A 196 3.93 -12.27 0.11
CA VAL A 196 4.07 -13.39 1.06
C VAL A 196 5.52 -13.83 1.13
N ASN A 197 6.20 -14.00 0.01
CA ASN A 197 7.60 -14.40 -0.03
C ASN A 197 8.50 -13.38 0.68
N ALA A 198 8.34 -12.10 0.39
CA ALA A 198 9.14 -11.03 0.98
C ALA A 198 8.98 -11.00 2.51
N VAL A 199 7.74 -11.04 3.01
CA VAL A 199 7.48 -11.04 4.45
C VAL A 199 8.03 -12.30 5.11
N ARG A 200 7.77 -13.49 4.55
CA ARG A 200 8.20 -14.76 5.14
C ARG A 200 9.73 -14.90 5.19
N SER A 201 10.44 -14.34 4.21
CA SER A 201 11.91 -14.40 4.14
C SER A 201 12.62 -13.72 5.31
N THR A 202 11.96 -12.79 6.01
CA THR A 202 12.54 -12.09 7.16
C THR A 202 12.52 -12.92 8.45
N GLY A 203 11.75 -14.01 8.50
CA GLY A 203 11.70 -14.91 9.65
C GLY A 203 11.03 -14.31 10.89
N GLY A 204 11.47 -14.75 12.08
CA GLY A 204 10.87 -14.30 13.34
C GLY A 204 9.36 -14.53 13.39
N ASN A 205 8.61 -13.61 13.97
CA ASN A 205 7.15 -13.68 14.03
C ASN A 205 6.49 -13.57 12.64
N ASN A 206 7.21 -13.04 11.65
CA ASN A 206 6.72 -12.94 10.28
C ASN A 206 6.52 -14.32 9.62
N ALA A 207 7.17 -15.37 10.10
CA ALA A 207 6.95 -16.73 9.63
C ALA A 207 5.49 -17.20 9.81
N GLN A 208 4.77 -16.65 10.80
CA GLN A 208 3.39 -17.02 11.11
C GLN A 208 2.42 -15.82 11.07
N ARG A 209 2.89 -14.60 10.82
CA ARG A 209 2.07 -13.40 10.80
C ARG A 209 0.89 -13.54 9.84
N ASN A 210 -0.28 -13.05 10.26
CA ASN A 210 -1.44 -12.95 9.39
C ASN A 210 -1.20 -11.90 8.30
N LEU A 211 -1.38 -12.30 7.05
CA LEU A 211 -1.19 -11.48 5.87
C LEU A 211 -2.53 -11.33 5.14
N ILE A 212 -2.80 -10.13 4.66
CA ILE A 212 -4.02 -9.77 3.94
C ILE A 212 -3.64 -9.44 2.50
N VAL A 213 -4.31 -10.07 1.55
CA VAL A 213 -4.20 -9.75 0.12
C VAL A 213 -5.55 -9.25 -0.39
N SER A 214 -5.52 -8.15 -1.12
CA SER A 214 -6.71 -7.51 -1.66
C SER A 214 -7.06 -8.08 -3.04
N THR A 215 -8.35 -8.06 -3.37
CA THR A 215 -8.83 -8.32 -4.73
C THR A 215 -8.49 -7.16 -5.66
N TYR A 216 -8.72 -7.32 -6.96
CA TYR A 216 -8.59 -6.24 -7.92
C TYR A 216 -9.43 -5.02 -7.50
N GLY A 217 -8.79 -3.84 -7.41
CA GLY A 217 -9.43 -2.60 -6.97
C GLY A 217 -10.06 -2.67 -5.58
N ALA A 218 -9.62 -3.63 -4.73
CA ALA A 218 -10.27 -3.98 -3.46
C ALA A 218 -11.77 -4.27 -3.61
N CYS A 219 -12.18 -4.78 -4.79
CA CYS A 219 -13.58 -5.04 -5.11
C CYS A 219 -14.15 -6.16 -4.25
N SER A 220 -15.25 -5.88 -3.57
CA SER A 220 -15.96 -6.86 -2.72
C SER A 220 -16.91 -7.77 -3.52
N GLY A 221 -17.20 -7.44 -4.78
CA GLY A 221 -18.24 -8.08 -5.59
C GLY A 221 -19.65 -7.61 -5.26
N SER A 222 -19.90 -7.13 -4.06
CA SER A 222 -21.21 -6.64 -3.64
C SER A 222 -21.45 -5.22 -4.18
N GLY A 223 -22.62 -5.01 -4.80
CA GLY A 223 -23.01 -3.69 -5.31
C GLY A 223 -22.30 -3.27 -6.60
N THR A 224 -21.42 -4.09 -7.17
CA THR A 224 -20.84 -3.79 -8.47
C THR A 224 -21.86 -3.98 -9.60
N TRP A 225 -21.79 -3.10 -10.59
CA TRP A 225 -22.64 -3.16 -11.79
C TRP A 225 -22.02 -4.04 -12.87
N SER A 226 -20.72 -4.33 -12.74
CA SER A 226 -20.03 -5.20 -13.70
C SER A 226 -20.20 -6.67 -13.33
N SER A 227 -20.68 -7.47 -14.29
CA SER A 227 -20.74 -8.93 -14.13
C SER A 227 -19.33 -9.56 -13.98
N HIS A 228 -18.30 -8.89 -14.49
CA HIS A 228 -16.92 -9.37 -14.43
C HIS A 228 -16.27 -9.20 -13.05
N LEU A 229 -16.83 -8.35 -12.19
CA LEU A 229 -16.33 -8.08 -10.85
C LEU A 229 -17.28 -8.53 -9.73
N LYS A 230 -18.35 -9.26 -10.06
CA LYS A 230 -19.30 -9.77 -9.05
C LYS A 230 -18.71 -10.82 -8.14
N GLU A 231 -17.76 -11.59 -8.64
CA GLU A 231 -17.12 -12.69 -7.91
C GLU A 231 -15.58 -12.53 -7.99
N PRO A 232 -15.01 -11.48 -7.38
CA PRO A 232 -13.60 -11.16 -7.53
C PRO A 232 -12.68 -12.28 -7.02
N LEU A 233 -13.13 -13.06 -6.05
CA LEU A 233 -12.34 -14.16 -5.48
C LEU A 233 -12.12 -15.32 -6.44
N THR A 234 -12.95 -15.48 -7.47
CA THR A 234 -12.79 -16.55 -8.47
C THR A 234 -11.52 -16.43 -9.30
N GLN A 235 -10.97 -15.22 -9.38
CA GLN A 235 -9.74 -14.93 -10.09
C GLN A 235 -8.51 -14.91 -9.18
N MET A 236 -8.72 -14.98 -7.86
CA MET A 236 -7.64 -15.00 -6.88
C MET A 236 -7.02 -16.38 -6.77
N GLN A 237 -5.69 -16.40 -6.66
CA GLN A 237 -4.93 -17.60 -6.30
C GLN A 237 -4.36 -17.39 -4.90
N LEU A 238 -4.58 -18.36 -4.01
CA LEU A 238 -3.98 -18.30 -2.69
C LEU A 238 -2.46 -18.40 -2.82
N PRO A 239 -1.72 -17.40 -2.29
CA PRO A 239 -0.27 -17.49 -2.25
C PRO A 239 0.19 -18.72 -1.47
N THR A 240 1.19 -19.39 -1.98
CA THR A 240 1.79 -20.53 -1.29
C THR A 240 2.75 -20.04 -0.22
N ARG A 241 2.79 -20.74 0.89
CA ARG A 241 3.86 -20.56 1.88
C ARG A 241 5.10 -21.23 1.33
N SER A 242 6.11 -20.44 0.97
CA SER A 242 7.44 -20.96 0.61
C SER A 242 8.24 -21.28 1.86
#